data_f4cd07211762c3310a10ca56678de668
#
_entry.id   f4cd07211762c3310a10ca56678de668
#
_cell.length_a   1.000
_cell.length_b   1.000
_cell.length_c   1.000
_cell.angle_alpha   90.00
_cell.angle_beta   90.00
_cell.angle_gamma   90.00
#
_symmetry.space_group_name_H-M   'P 1'
#
loop_
_entity.id
_entity.type
_entity.pdbx_description
1 polymer ?
#
loop_
_entity_poly.entity_id
_entity_poly.type
_entity_poly.pdbx_seq_one_letter_code
_entity_poly.pdbx_strand_id
1 'polypeptide(L)'
;MGNTKSAEKKGIGALNWTLLLVIGFSAQIAWVIENNWFANFLYSDFGAQLGVVTAMTICSATATTFSALFFGTLSDRIGSRKKLIAWGSILWGIFTIAFGLTHYLRDSIYNDVMLVGVTIVAADTIMSFFGSMANDAGYNAWYADMMDDSNSGQIGAVAATLPVIGTLVGTLVGGMFVTGLATEANPQAGYIIFFSVAGGVTILVGIASFFLLKDAPTLKPVKDGGFWHQFGSTFNFRRFAANRELALVFLTLCIFFIGYNCYFIHIMNWMNYTLGFTDPSLILGIPLLIAVAVSVPFIKVINDKKVPAVAAFATILSILGCLFVYFVVGNMQGTFDTENALNLAANWPCFVGIILVGIGYVVFMQAMTVWMKRLYPEEHRGQFEGIRIMFFVFFPMIAGPLLADPICRAFGEKVYQVVDNGNLIFVTAQRAGEMGYDISSIAEGYLPVNELFIAAAAVTALALIPMSIAAKMYKERNKS
;
A
#
# COMPACT_ATOMS: atom_id res chain seq x y z
N MET A 1 -45.37 -30.22 -16.40
CA MET A 1 -45.32 -28.75 -16.26
C MET A 1 -44.94 -28.43 -14.84
N GLY A 2 -43.66 -28.34 -14.56
CA GLY A 2 -43.11 -27.97 -13.25
C GLY A 2 -42.77 -26.48 -13.26
N ASN A 3 -43.46 -25.70 -12.44
CA ASN A 3 -43.19 -24.32 -12.15
C ASN A 3 -41.81 -24.19 -11.46
N THR A 4 -40.77 -23.99 -12.19
CA THR A 4 -39.51 -23.42 -11.67
C THR A 4 -39.80 -21.95 -11.35
N LYS A 5 -40.16 -21.64 -10.10
CA LYS A 5 -40.12 -20.28 -9.56
C LYS A 5 -38.69 -19.78 -9.78
N SER A 6 -38.51 -18.86 -10.71
CA SER A 6 -37.30 -18.04 -10.82
C SER A 6 -37.07 -17.40 -9.44
N ALA A 7 -35.98 -17.78 -8.77
CA ALA A 7 -35.58 -17.09 -7.56
C ALA A 7 -35.42 -15.60 -7.93
N GLU A 8 -36.27 -14.74 -7.38
CA GLU A 8 -36.16 -13.30 -7.49
C GLU A 8 -34.73 -12.92 -7.12
N LYS A 9 -33.97 -12.42 -8.09
CA LYS A 9 -32.64 -11.86 -7.88
C LYS A 9 -32.81 -10.63 -6.98
N LYS A 10 -32.71 -10.83 -5.66
CA LYS A 10 -32.66 -9.73 -4.70
C LYS A 10 -31.27 -9.11 -4.81
N GLY A 11 -31.19 -7.95 -5.41
CA GLY A 11 -29.98 -7.12 -5.38
C GLY A 11 -29.50 -6.89 -3.94
N ILE A 12 -28.26 -6.48 -3.79
CA ILE A 12 -27.67 -6.18 -2.47
C ILE A 12 -28.54 -5.11 -1.79
N GLY A 13 -29.03 -5.40 -0.57
CA GLY A 13 -29.82 -4.44 0.22
C GLY A 13 -28.99 -3.22 0.64
N ALA A 14 -29.68 -2.11 0.90
CA ALA A 14 -29.03 -0.82 1.27
C ALA A 14 -28.03 -0.96 2.42
N LEU A 15 -28.33 -1.79 3.44
CA LEU A 15 -27.42 -2.05 4.55
C LEU A 15 -26.08 -2.66 4.08
N ASN A 16 -26.12 -3.64 3.19
CA ASN A 16 -24.90 -4.27 2.68
C ASN A 16 -24.08 -3.30 1.82
N TRP A 17 -24.73 -2.39 1.06
CA TRP A 17 -24.04 -1.32 0.36
C TRP A 17 -23.35 -0.36 1.33
N THR A 18 -24.01 0.06 2.40
CA THR A 18 -23.41 0.91 3.43
C THR A 18 -22.23 0.20 4.09
N LEU A 19 -22.36 -1.06 4.45
CA LEU A 19 -21.28 -1.84 5.07
C LEU A 19 -20.09 -2.02 4.11
N LEU A 20 -20.35 -2.27 2.82
CA LEU A 20 -19.31 -2.37 1.81
C LEU A 20 -18.49 -1.07 1.71
N LEU A 21 -19.15 0.08 1.73
CA LEU A 21 -18.48 1.38 1.68
C LEU A 21 -17.73 1.68 2.99
N VAL A 22 -18.38 1.50 4.14
CA VAL A 22 -17.82 1.87 5.45
C VAL A 22 -16.63 0.98 5.83
N ILE A 23 -16.77 -0.34 5.71
CA ILE A 23 -15.70 -1.29 6.04
C ILE A 23 -14.52 -1.09 5.07
N GLY A 24 -14.83 -1.01 3.77
CA GLY A 24 -13.78 -0.83 2.76
C GLY A 24 -13.05 0.49 2.91
N PHE A 25 -13.75 1.60 3.14
CA PHE A 25 -13.14 2.91 3.32
C PHE A 25 -12.26 2.96 4.59
N SER A 26 -12.77 2.46 5.73
CA SER A 26 -12.00 2.36 6.97
C SER A 26 -10.71 1.54 6.79
N ALA A 27 -10.80 0.40 6.11
CA ALA A 27 -9.65 -0.44 5.79
C ALA A 27 -8.60 0.32 4.95
N GLN A 28 -9.05 1.09 3.94
CA GLN A 28 -8.10 1.85 3.10
C GLN A 28 -7.41 2.98 3.87
N ILE A 29 -8.08 3.66 4.79
CA ILE A 29 -7.45 4.65 5.68
C ILE A 29 -6.37 3.97 6.54
N ALA A 30 -6.67 2.80 7.13
CA ALA A 30 -5.71 2.06 7.95
C ALA A 30 -4.47 1.63 7.14
N TRP A 31 -4.64 1.16 5.88
CA TRP A 31 -3.52 0.84 4.98
C TRP A 31 -2.69 2.06 4.60
N VAL A 32 -3.30 3.23 4.44
CA VAL A 32 -2.54 4.47 4.17
C VAL A 32 -1.71 4.90 5.37
N ILE A 33 -2.23 4.73 6.57
CA ILE A 33 -1.48 4.98 7.80
C ILE A 33 -0.21 4.13 7.82
N GLU A 34 -0.34 2.82 7.59
CA GLU A 34 0.79 1.90 7.53
C GLU A 34 1.80 2.27 6.44
N ASN A 35 1.32 2.44 5.22
CA ASN A 35 2.21 2.60 4.06
C ASN A 35 2.88 3.97 3.97
N ASN A 36 2.28 5.04 4.49
CA ASN A 36 2.78 6.40 4.36
C ASN A 36 3.20 7.01 5.70
N TRP A 37 2.37 6.88 6.72
CA TRP A 37 2.53 7.63 7.95
C TRP A 37 3.40 6.94 9.00
N PHE A 38 3.48 5.61 9.02
CA PHE A 38 4.32 4.90 9.97
C PHE A 38 5.80 5.15 9.76
N ALA A 39 6.28 5.11 8.51
CA ALA A 39 7.67 5.43 8.21
C ALA A 39 7.98 6.91 8.51
N ASN A 40 7.01 7.81 8.29
CA ASN A 40 7.17 9.23 8.59
C ASN A 40 7.21 9.49 10.10
N PHE A 41 6.31 8.84 10.86
CA PHE A 41 6.32 8.87 12.33
C PHE A 41 7.64 8.33 12.89
N LEU A 42 8.12 7.19 12.38
CA LEU A 42 9.41 6.63 12.80
C LEU A 42 10.55 7.63 12.62
N TYR A 43 10.63 8.27 11.46
CA TYR A 43 11.67 9.27 11.20
C TYR A 43 11.56 10.47 12.13
N SER A 44 10.35 10.98 12.35
CA SER A 44 10.15 12.16 13.19
C SER A 44 10.37 11.91 14.68
N ASP A 45 10.08 10.68 15.17
CA ASP A 45 10.12 10.37 16.61
C ASP A 45 11.40 9.62 17.02
N PHE A 46 11.87 8.70 16.19
CA PHE A 46 12.98 7.79 16.53
C PHE A 46 14.23 7.98 15.65
N GLY A 47 14.20 8.93 14.72
CA GLY A 47 15.32 9.22 13.83
C GLY A 47 15.26 8.48 12.49
N ALA A 48 16.16 8.84 11.58
CA ALA A 48 16.22 8.35 10.20
C ALA A 48 16.74 6.90 10.12
N GLN A 49 16.06 5.98 10.82
CA GLN A 49 16.43 4.57 10.96
C GLN A 49 15.98 3.77 9.72
N LEU A 50 16.68 3.93 8.61
CA LEU A 50 16.36 3.30 7.32
C LEU A 50 16.22 1.77 7.42
N GLY A 51 17.13 1.11 8.14
CA GLY A 51 17.08 -0.34 8.35
C GLY A 51 15.84 -0.80 9.12
N VAL A 52 15.29 0.01 10.02
CA VAL A 52 14.05 -0.28 10.75
C VAL A 52 12.85 -0.19 9.80
N VAL A 53 12.79 0.83 8.93
CA VAL A 53 11.74 0.94 7.89
C VAL A 53 11.78 -0.26 6.94
N THR A 54 12.97 -0.65 6.52
CA THR A 54 13.17 -1.84 5.66
C THR A 54 12.68 -3.11 6.36
N ALA A 55 13.07 -3.34 7.62
CA ALA A 55 12.65 -4.50 8.41
C ALA A 55 11.13 -4.49 8.65
N MET A 56 10.54 -3.34 8.99
CA MET A 56 9.11 -3.14 9.17
C MET A 56 8.35 -3.56 7.91
N THR A 57 8.73 -3.05 6.75
CA THR A 57 8.07 -3.38 5.47
C THR A 57 8.19 -4.87 5.12
N ILE A 58 9.35 -5.50 5.33
CA ILE A 58 9.56 -6.93 5.05
C ILE A 58 8.72 -7.80 5.99
N CYS A 59 8.72 -7.49 7.28
CA CYS A 59 7.97 -8.26 8.28
C CYS A 59 6.45 -8.09 8.08
N SER A 60 5.98 -6.87 7.81
CA SER A 60 4.56 -6.60 7.57
C SER A 60 4.08 -7.29 6.28
N ALA A 61 4.83 -7.24 5.18
CA ALA A 61 4.49 -7.94 3.94
C ALA A 61 4.43 -9.46 4.12
N THR A 62 5.35 -10.01 4.93
CA THR A 62 5.35 -11.45 5.27
C THR A 62 4.13 -11.81 6.10
N ALA A 63 3.83 -11.03 7.15
CA ALA A 63 2.68 -11.23 8.02
C ALA A 63 1.35 -11.09 7.26
N THR A 64 1.21 -10.06 6.42
CA THR A 64 0.05 -9.81 5.56
C THR A 64 -0.20 -10.99 4.63
N THR A 65 0.83 -11.44 3.91
CA THR A 65 0.69 -12.55 2.96
C THR A 65 0.32 -13.86 3.67
N PHE A 66 1.01 -14.18 4.77
CA PHE A 66 0.68 -15.36 5.56
C PHE A 66 -0.74 -15.29 6.13
N SER A 67 -1.15 -14.16 6.68
CA SER A 67 -2.47 -13.91 7.25
C SER A 67 -3.57 -14.07 6.19
N ALA A 68 -3.42 -13.45 5.02
CA ALA A 68 -4.39 -13.56 3.93
C ALA A 68 -4.64 -15.02 3.54
N LEU A 69 -3.60 -15.80 3.37
CA LEU A 69 -3.69 -17.21 2.97
C LEU A 69 -4.22 -18.10 4.09
N PHE A 70 -3.72 -17.91 5.32
CA PHE A 70 -4.14 -18.68 6.50
C PHE A 70 -5.60 -18.44 6.84
N PHE A 71 -5.98 -17.18 7.02
CA PHE A 71 -7.35 -16.83 7.37
C PHE A 71 -8.32 -16.99 6.20
N GLY A 72 -7.88 -16.86 4.95
CA GLY A 72 -8.66 -17.21 3.78
C GLY A 72 -9.09 -18.67 3.84
N THR A 73 -8.13 -19.59 4.02
CA THR A 73 -8.41 -21.02 4.19
C THR A 73 -9.29 -21.29 5.42
N LEU A 74 -9.01 -20.62 6.54
CA LEU A 74 -9.80 -20.80 7.77
C LEU A 74 -11.25 -20.34 7.59
N SER A 75 -11.48 -19.20 6.92
CA SER A 75 -12.81 -18.65 6.69
C SER A 75 -13.65 -19.55 5.78
N ASP A 76 -13.02 -20.16 4.76
CA ASP A 76 -13.67 -21.14 3.89
C ASP A 76 -14.12 -22.38 4.68
N ARG A 77 -13.29 -22.86 5.60
CA ARG A 77 -13.61 -24.02 6.46
C ARG A 77 -14.68 -23.74 7.49
N ILE A 78 -14.70 -22.52 8.04
CA ILE A 78 -15.73 -22.10 9.04
C ILE A 78 -17.04 -21.73 8.33
N GLY A 79 -16.98 -21.28 7.06
CA GLY A 79 -18.10 -20.74 6.32
C GLY A 79 -18.59 -19.41 6.89
N SER A 80 -17.67 -18.55 7.33
CA SER A 80 -18.01 -17.21 7.85
C SER A 80 -16.90 -16.20 7.59
N ARG A 81 -17.21 -15.17 6.83
CA ARG A 81 -16.36 -13.99 6.60
C ARG A 81 -16.54 -12.96 7.71
N LYS A 82 -17.78 -12.84 8.22
CA LYS A 82 -18.15 -11.90 9.28
C LYS A 82 -17.23 -11.97 10.49
N LYS A 83 -16.88 -13.17 10.96
CA LYS A 83 -16.01 -13.35 12.14
C LYS A 83 -14.62 -12.79 11.93
N LEU A 84 -14.05 -12.95 10.72
CA LEU A 84 -12.75 -12.45 10.38
C LEU A 84 -12.74 -10.92 10.29
N ILE A 85 -13.74 -10.37 9.62
CA ILE A 85 -13.89 -8.91 9.50
C ILE A 85 -14.02 -8.29 10.89
N ALA A 86 -14.91 -8.80 11.72
CA ALA A 86 -15.18 -8.22 13.03
C ALA A 86 -13.97 -8.30 13.97
N TRP A 87 -13.42 -9.49 14.21
CA TRP A 87 -12.26 -9.65 15.09
C TRP A 87 -11.00 -9.03 14.50
N GLY A 88 -10.77 -9.21 13.20
CA GLY A 88 -9.62 -8.63 12.52
C GLY A 88 -9.62 -7.11 12.62
N SER A 89 -10.74 -6.43 12.36
CA SER A 89 -10.83 -4.97 12.46
C SER A 89 -10.64 -4.46 13.89
N ILE A 90 -11.19 -5.14 14.89
CA ILE A 90 -10.98 -4.75 16.30
C ILE A 90 -9.49 -4.84 16.68
N LEU A 91 -8.85 -5.96 16.35
CA LEU A 91 -7.44 -6.16 16.67
C LEU A 91 -6.55 -5.23 15.84
N TRP A 92 -6.86 -5.03 14.55
CA TRP A 92 -6.18 -4.06 13.70
C TRP A 92 -6.19 -2.67 14.32
N GLY A 93 -7.37 -2.17 14.70
CA GLY A 93 -7.50 -0.85 15.31
C GLY A 93 -6.77 -0.72 16.65
N ILE A 94 -6.79 -1.78 17.49
CA ILE A 94 -6.03 -1.80 18.77
C ILE A 94 -4.53 -1.65 18.48
N PHE A 95 -3.98 -2.41 17.54
CA PHE A 95 -2.55 -2.34 17.22
C PHE A 95 -2.16 -1.08 16.45
N THR A 96 -3.07 -0.47 15.68
CA THR A 96 -2.86 0.87 15.10
C THR A 96 -2.70 1.93 16.20
N ILE A 97 -3.54 1.90 17.23
CA ILE A 97 -3.40 2.77 18.40
C ILE A 97 -2.09 2.46 19.15
N ALA A 98 -1.82 1.18 19.41
CA ALA A 98 -0.61 0.76 20.11
C ALA A 98 0.67 1.20 19.41
N PHE A 99 0.69 1.20 18.07
CA PHE A 99 1.82 1.71 17.29
C PHE A 99 2.08 3.21 17.58
N GLY A 100 1.05 4.05 17.58
CA GLY A 100 1.19 5.46 17.95
C GLY A 100 1.68 5.68 19.38
N LEU A 101 1.26 4.80 20.29
CA LEU A 101 1.65 4.86 21.72
C LEU A 101 3.11 4.41 21.95
N THR A 102 3.82 3.89 20.96
CA THR A 102 5.26 3.59 21.06
C THR A 102 6.08 4.86 21.36
N HIS A 103 5.57 6.04 21.00
CA HIS A 103 6.13 7.32 21.40
C HIS A 103 6.47 7.40 22.90
N TYR A 104 5.56 6.96 23.75
CA TYR A 104 5.75 7.01 25.22
C TYR A 104 6.77 5.99 25.75
N LEU A 105 7.19 5.04 24.92
CA LEU A 105 8.28 4.13 25.25
C LEU A 105 9.66 4.74 24.94
N ARG A 106 9.69 5.87 24.21
CA ARG A 106 10.91 6.53 23.77
C ARG A 106 11.90 6.75 24.91
N ASP A 107 11.46 7.36 25.99
CA ASP A 107 12.34 7.70 27.13
C ASP A 107 12.86 6.46 27.87
N SER A 108 12.11 5.35 27.82
CA SER A 108 12.46 4.10 28.49
C SER A 108 13.45 3.23 27.69
N ILE A 109 13.39 3.30 26.34
CA ILE A 109 14.12 2.39 25.45
C ILE A 109 15.03 3.13 24.46
N TYR A 110 15.06 4.46 24.48
CA TYR A 110 15.76 5.30 23.51
C TYR A 110 17.26 5.04 23.43
N ASN A 111 17.89 4.67 24.53
CA ASN A 111 19.33 4.36 24.56
C ASN A 111 19.67 3.01 23.89
N ASP A 112 18.66 2.20 23.57
CA ASP A 112 18.82 0.92 22.85
C ASP A 112 18.06 0.96 21.53
N VAL A 113 18.76 1.40 20.48
CA VAL A 113 18.23 1.50 19.10
C VAL A 113 17.69 0.16 18.61
N MET A 114 18.29 -0.95 19.02
CA MET A 114 17.82 -2.28 18.63
C MET A 114 16.48 -2.60 19.27
N LEU A 115 16.30 -2.31 20.56
CA LEU A 115 15.06 -2.56 21.29
C LEU A 115 13.90 -1.71 20.72
N VAL A 116 14.17 -0.43 20.43
CA VAL A 116 13.22 0.48 19.74
C VAL A 116 12.81 -0.13 18.42
N GLY A 117 13.79 -0.48 17.57
CA GLY A 117 13.53 -1.05 16.25
C GLY A 117 12.68 -2.33 16.31
N VAL A 118 13.04 -3.26 17.19
CA VAL A 118 12.27 -4.52 17.38
C VAL A 118 10.84 -4.23 17.83
N THR A 119 10.63 -3.30 18.75
CA THR A 119 9.28 -2.96 19.26
C THR A 119 8.40 -2.39 18.14
N ILE A 120 8.93 -1.48 17.34
CA ILE A 120 8.20 -0.87 16.22
C ILE A 120 7.88 -1.89 15.14
N VAL A 121 8.87 -2.69 14.73
CA VAL A 121 8.68 -3.76 13.73
C VAL A 121 7.65 -4.78 14.23
N ALA A 122 7.69 -5.15 15.50
CA ALA A 122 6.71 -6.08 16.07
C ALA A 122 5.29 -5.50 16.08
N ALA A 123 5.13 -4.24 16.50
CA ALA A 123 3.82 -3.57 16.53
C ALA A 123 3.20 -3.47 15.13
N ASP A 124 3.99 -3.06 14.13
CA ASP A 124 3.57 -3.00 12.72
C ASP A 124 3.24 -4.38 12.17
N THR A 125 4.09 -5.37 12.39
CA THR A 125 3.89 -6.75 11.93
C THR A 125 2.59 -7.35 12.45
N ILE A 126 2.28 -7.17 13.75
CA ILE A 126 1.05 -7.67 14.36
C ILE A 126 -0.17 -6.91 13.83
N MET A 127 -0.04 -5.59 13.68
CA MET A 127 -1.09 -4.77 13.10
C MET A 127 -1.43 -5.23 11.67
N SER A 128 -0.44 -5.39 10.80
CA SER A 128 -0.59 -5.85 9.42
C SER A 128 -1.18 -7.26 9.33
N PHE A 129 -0.81 -8.14 10.24
CA PHE A 129 -1.36 -9.49 10.34
C PHE A 129 -2.89 -9.47 10.54
N PHE A 130 -3.39 -8.65 11.47
CA PHE A 130 -4.83 -8.53 11.71
C PHE A 130 -5.52 -7.67 10.67
N GLY A 131 -4.83 -6.68 10.09
CA GLY A 131 -5.33 -5.91 8.95
C GLY A 131 -5.65 -6.79 7.76
N SER A 132 -4.73 -7.67 7.40
CA SER A 132 -4.93 -8.64 6.31
C SER A 132 -6.00 -9.70 6.63
N MET A 133 -6.10 -10.15 7.89
CA MET A 133 -7.21 -10.99 8.32
C MET A 133 -8.57 -10.32 8.07
N ALA A 134 -8.71 -9.04 8.42
CA ALA A 134 -9.96 -8.29 8.25
C ALA A 134 -10.25 -7.97 6.78
N ASN A 135 -9.25 -7.41 6.08
CA ASN A 135 -9.42 -6.87 4.73
C ASN A 135 -9.26 -7.94 3.65
N ASP A 136 -8.12 -8.64 3.61
CA ASP A 136 -7.80 -9.52 2.49
C ASP A 136 -8.54 -10.85 2.57
N ALA A 137 -8.48 -11.50 3.73
CA ALA A 137 -9.16 -12.77 3.96
C ALA A 137 -10.67 -12.62 4.26
N GLY A 138 -11.06 -11.51 4.91
CA GLY A 138 -12.43 -11.25 5.32
C GLY A 138 -13.23 -10.45 4.30
N TYR A 139 -12.96 -9.15 4.21
CA TYR A 139 -13.76 -8.19 3.45
C TYR A 139 -13.76 -8.45 1.94
N ASN A 140 -12.57 -8.71 1.35
CA ASN A 140 -12.47 -8.98 -0.08
C ASN A 140 -13.23 -10.25 -0.48
N ALA A 141 -13.18 -11.29 0.36
CA ALA A 141 -13.94 -12.50 0.14
C ALA A 141 -15.46 -12.28 0.36
N TRP A 142 -15.83 -11.51 1.39
CA TRP A 142 -17.23 -11.22 1.70
C TRP A 142 -17.96 -10.53 0.56
N TYR A 143 -17.38 -9.45 -0.02
CA TYR A 143 -18.04 -8.79 -1.13
C TYR A 143 -18.01 -9.65 -2.41
N ALA A 144 -16.98 -10.48 -2.61
CA ALA A 144 -16.93 -11.41 -3.73
C ALA A 144 -18.02 -12.48 -3.63
N ASP A 145 -18.31 -12.98 -2.42
CA ASP A 145 -19.39 -13.95 -2.17
C ASP A 145 -20.80 -13.36 -2.41
N MET A 146 -20.94 -12.02 -2.40
CA MET A 146 -22.20 -11.32 -2.69
C MET A 146 -22.35 -10.90 -4.16
N MET A 147 -21.33 -11.08 -4.98
CA MET A 147 -21.39 -10.74 -6.41
C MET A 147 -22.28 -11.71 -7.17
N ASP A 148 -23.14 -11.17 -8.02
CA ASP A 148 -23.91 -11.88 -9.03
C ASP A 148 -23.87 -11.15 -10.38
N ASP A 149 -24.48 -11.72 -11.42
CA ASP A 149 -24.48 -11.12 -12.76
C ASP A 149 -25.12 -9.72 -12.82
N SER A 150 -25.99 -9.38 -11.84
CA SER A 150 -26.72 -8.09 -11.81
C SER A 150 -25.95 -6.97 -11.11
N ASN A 151 -25.03 -7.32 -10.17
CA ASN A 151 -24.36 -6.34 -9.29
C ASN A 151 -22.83 -6.35 -9.38
N SER A 152 -22.23 -7.35 -10.04
CA SER A 152 -20.77 -7.54 -10.11
C SER A 152 -20.03 -6.31 -10.67
N GLY A 153 -20.63 -5.63 -11.65
CA GLY A 153 -20.06 -4.40 -12.20
C GLY A 153 -20.01 -3.24 -11.19
N GLN A 154 -21.06 -3.08 -10.39
CA GLN A 154 -21.17 -2.02 -9.38
C GLN A 154 -20.23 -2.29 -8.20
N ILE A 155 -20.25 -3.52 -7.66
CA ILE A 155 -19.34 -3.92 -6.57
C ILE A 155 -17.89 -3.82 -7.02
N GLY A 156 -17.57 -4.30 -8.24
CA GLY A 156 -16.24 -4.20 -8.80
C GLY A 156 -15.75 -2.75 -8.97
N ALA A 157 -16.64 -1.84 -9.38
CA ALA A 157 -16.32 -0.42 -9.48
C ALA A 157 -16.03 0.20 -8.09
N VAL A 158 -16.85 -0.13 -7.09
CA VAL A 158 -16.62 0.34 -5.71
C VAL A 158 -15.30 -0.22 -5.17
N ALA A 159 -15.06 -1.53 -5.30
CA ALA A 159 -13.83 -2.17 -4.83
C ALA A 159 -12.56 -1.62 -5.49
N ALA A 160 -12.65 -1.18 -6.76
CA ALA A 160 -11.53 -0.54 -7.46
C ALA A 160 -11.34 0.95 -7.07
N THR A 161 -12.39 1.62 -6.65
CA THR A 161 -12.37 3.08 -6.36
C THR A 161 -12.01 3.36 -4.90
N LEU A 162 -12.43 2.52 -3.97
CA LEU A 162 -12.19 2.71 -2.53
C LEU A 162 -10.71 2.85 -2.16
N PRO A 163 -9.76 2.02 -2.68
CA PRO A 163 -8.35 2.19 -2.38
C PRO A 163 -7.80 3.56 -2.78
N VAL A 164 -8.26 4.06 -3.92
CA VAL A 164 -7.82 5.34 -4.45
C VAL A 164 -8.34 6.51 -3.60
N ILE A 165 -9.64 6.51 -3.31
CA ILE A 165 -10.25 7.55 -2.45
C ILE A 165 -9.69 7.45 -1.04
N GLY A 166 -9.52 6.25 -0.50
CA GLY A 166 -8.95 6.02 0.81
C GLY A 166 -7.52 6.54 0.93
N THR A 167 -6.68 6.26 -0.08
CA THR A 167 -5.30 6.78 -0.12
C THR A 167 -5.30 8.31 -0.13
N LEU A 168 -6.11 8.92 -0.99
CA LEU A 168 -6.21 10.37 -1.08
C LEU A 168 -6.65 10.98 0.26
N VAL A 169 -7.78 10.52 0.79
CA VAL A 169 -8.36 11.06 2.04
C VAL A 169 -7.42 10.79 3.22
N GLY A 170 -6.86 9.58 3.34
CA GLY A 170 -5.93 9.25 4.42
C GLY A 170 -4.64 10.05 4.38
N THR A 171 -4.14 10.38 3.18
CA THR A 171 -2.96 11.24 3.04
C THR A 171 -3.29 12.67 3.44
N LEU A 172 -4.37 13.27 2.91
CA LEU A 172 -4.74 14.66 3.20
C LEU A 172 -5.18 14.86 4.65
N VAL A 173 -6.05 13.99 5.17
CA VAL A 173 -6.52 14.04 6.55
C VAL A 173 -5.36 13.80 7.52
N GLY A 174 -4.49 12.83 7.22
CA GLY A 174 -3.28 12.58 8.01
C GLY A 174 -2.39 13.82 8.10
N GLY A 175 -2.15 14.53 6.97
CA GLY A 175 -1.42 15.80 6.98
C GLY A 175 -2.06 16.84 7.89
N MET A 176 -3.38 17.03 7.80
CA MET A 176 -4.10 17.98 8.67
C MET A 176 -3.94 17.66 10.17
N PHE A 177 -3.95 16.39 10.54
CA PHE A 177 -3.71 15.98 11.94
C PHE A 177 -2.25 16.21 12.33
N VAL A 178 -1.32 15.72 11.51
CA VAL A 178 0.12 15.72 11.83
C VAL A 178 0.65 17.16 11.93
N THR A 179 0.32 18.02 10.97
CA THR A 179 0.78 19.43 10.99
C THR A 179 -0.08 20.32 11.87
N GLY A 180 -1.41 20.11 11.88
CA GLY A 180 -2.35 20.98 12.58
C GLY A 180 -2.42 20.78 14.09
N LEU A 181 -2.04 19.60 14.62
CA LEU A 181 -2.07 19.26 16.04
C LEU A 181 -0.68 19.10 16.66
N ALA A 182 0.37 19.28 15.90
CA ALA A 182 1.73 19.38 16.44
C ALA A 182 1.83 20.62 17.34
N THR A 183 2.47 20.46 18.51
CA THR A 183 2.76 21.57 19.42
C THR A 183 4.24 21.60 19.74
N GLU A 184 4.77 22.75 20.18
CA GLU A 184 6.17 22.86 20.62
C GLU A 184 6.50 21.88 21.75
N ALA A 185 5.53 21.63 22.65
CA ALA A 185 5.69 20.70 23.76
C ALA A 185 5.61 19.22 23.35
N ASN A 186 4.87 18.91 22.28
CA ASN A 186 4.71 17.55 21.76
C ASN A 186 4.54 17.60 20.23
N PRO A 187 5.63 17.59 19.46
CA PRO A 187 5.60 17.57 18.01
C PRO A 187 4.91 16.34 17.43
N GLN A 188 4.85 15.23 18.20
CA GLN A 188 4.26 13.95 17.76
C GLN A 188 2.76 13.81 18.07
N ALA A 189 2.16 14.80 18.74
CA ALA A 189 0.75 14.75 19.12
C ALA A 189 -0.18 14.47 17.95
N GLY A 190 0.09 15.07 16.79
CA GLY A 190 -0.69 14.89 15.57
C GLY A 190 -0.72 13.45 15.09
N TYR A 191 0.41 12.75 15.09
CA TYR A 191 0.49 11.33 14.72
C TYR A 191 -0.28 10.45 15.68
N ILE A 192 -0.07 10.65 17.01
CA ILE A 192 -0.69 9.86 18.07
C ILE A 192 -2.21 9.99 18.00
N ILE A 193 -2.71 11.21 17.83
CA ILE A 193 -4.15 11.48 17.71
C ILE A 193 -4.70 10.87 16.42
N PHE A 194 -4.01 11.04 15.29
CA PHE A 194 -4.43 10.48 14.01
C PHE A 194 -4.55 8.95 14.06
N PHE A 195 -3.53 8.26 14.57
CA PHE A 195 -3.54 6.80 14.71
C PHE A 195 -4.60 6.34 15.71
N SER A 196 -4.82 7.10 16.79
CA SER A 196 -5.85 6.79 17.80
C SER A 196 -7.26 6.95 17.23
N VAL A 197 -7.53 8.02 16.48
CA VAL A 197 -8.83 8.25 15.85
C VAL A 197 -9.11 7.19 14.78
N ALA A 198 -8.17 6.94 13.89
CA ALA A 198 -8.34 5.95 12.82
C ALA A 198 -8.46 4.52 13.37
N GLY A 199 -7.62 4.16 14.36
CA GLY A 199 -7.72 2.88 15.06
C GLY A 199 -9.05 2.74 15.81
N GLY A 200 -9.51 3.79 16.47
CA GLY A 200 -10.82 3.84 17.13
C GLY A 200 -11.98 3.64 16.16
N VAL A 201 -11.95 4.31 14.99
CA VAL A 201 -12.94 4.10 13.92
C VAL A 201 -12.91 2.65 13.43
N THR A 202 -11.71 2.08 13.22
CA THR A 202 -11.56 0.69 12.77
C THR A 202 -12.11 -0.30 13.80
N ILE A 203 -11.91 -0.06 15.12
CA ILE A 203 -12.53 -0.84 16.21
C ILE A 203 -14.06 -0.75 16.13
N LEU A 204 -14.62 0.46 16.00
CA LEU A 204 -16.06 0.66 15.92
C LEU A 204 -16.67 -0.04 14.72
N VAL A 205 -16.00 -0.02 13.56
CA VAL A 205 -16.38 -0.76 12.36
C VAL A 205 -16.36 -2.27 12.61
N GLY A 206 -15.34 -2.78 13.32
CA GLY A 206 -15.27 -4.17 13.73
C GLY A 206 -16.43 -4.58 14.65
N ILE A 207 -16.74 -3.77 15.65
CA ILE A 207 -17.86 -3.98 16.58
C ILE A 207 -19.19 -3.94 15.81
N ALA A 208 -19.41 -2.93 14.96
CA ALA A 208 -20.59 -2.81 14.13
C ALA A 208 -20.78 -4.04 13.20
N SER A 209 -19.67 -4.57 12.68
CA SER A 209 -19.67 -5.76 11.83
C SER A 209 -20.18 -7.00 12.56
N PHE A 210 -19.96 -7.12 13.88
CA PHE A 210 -20.55 -8.21 14.68
C PHE A 210 -22.08 -8.20 14.69
N PHE A 211 -22.69 -7.03 14.68
CA PHE A 211 -24.15 -6.92 14.79
C PHE A 211 -24.82 -6.82 13.42
N LEU A 212 -24.24 -6.09 12.50
CA LEU A 212 -24.90 -5.68 11.26
C LEU A 212 -24.52 -6.55 10.05
N LEU A 213 -23.29 -7.08 10.00
CA LEU A 213 -22.82 -7.84 8.85
C LEU A 213 -23.44 -9.25 8.83
N LYS A 214 -23.81 -9.70 7.66
CA LYS A 214 -24.30 -11.07 7.41
C LYS A 214 -23.44 -11.71 6.33
N ASP A 215 -23.09 -12.98 6.54
CA ASP A 215 -22.45 -13.80 5.52
C ASP A 215 -23.42 -14.06 4.35
N ALA A 216 -22.88 -14.26 3.15
CA ALA A 216 -23.69 -14.56 1.98
C ALA A 216 -24.46 -15.89 2.19
N PRO A 217 -25.75 -15.97 1.82
CA PRO A 217 -26.54 -17.18 1.99
C PRO A 217 -25.99 -18.41 1.24
N THR A 218 -25.19 -18.17 0.21
CA THR A 218 -24.54 -19.19 -0.62
C THR A 218 -23.26 -19.73 0.00
N LEU A 219 -22.68 -19.04 0.99
CA LEU A 219 -21.44 -19.42 1.64
C LEU A 219 -21.68 -20.67 2.51
N LYS A 220 -20.99 -21.75 2.17
CA LYS A 220 -21.03 -23.01 2.92
C LYS A 220 -19.62 -23.40 3.37
N PRO A 221 -19.47 -24.01 4.56
CA PRO A 221 -18.17 -24.53 4.99
C PRO A 221 -17.63 -25.55 3.99
N VAL A 222 -16.41 -25.32 3.52
CA VAL A 222 -15.68 -26.22 2.64
C VAL A 222 -14.66 -27.00 3.47
N LYS A 223 -14.88 -28.29 3.66
CA LYS A 223 -14.00 -29.19 4.40
C LYS A 223 -13.43 -30.26 3.46
N ASP A 224 -12.50 -29.84 2.62
CA ASP A 224 -11.78 -30.77 1.74
C ASP A 224 -10.45 -31.17 2.40
N GLY A 225 -10.38 -32.36 2.94
CA GLY A 225 -9.22 -32.86 3.65
C GLY A 225 -8.89 -32.12 4.96
N GLY A 226 -7.63 -32.24 5.42
CA GLY A 226 -7.13 -31.49 6.57
C GLY A 226 -6.87 -30.01 6.26
N PHE A 227 -6.82 -29.16 7.31
CA PHE A 227 -6.52 -27.71 7.15
C PHE A 227 -5.23 -27.47 6.36
N TRP A 228 -4.16 -28.13 6.74
CA TRP A 228 -2.84 -27.95 6.09
C TRP A 228 -2.79 -28.47 4.66
N HIS A 229 -3.60 -29.49 4.33
CA HIS A 229 -3.74 -29.94 2.95
C HIS A 229 -4.45 -28.87 2.10
N GLN A 230 -5.55 -28.31 2.60
CA GLN A 230 -6.28 -27.26 1.91
C GLN A 230 -5.45 -25.97 1.80
N PHE A 231 -4.76 -25.57 2.86
CA PHE A 231 -3.81 -24.45 2.86
C PHE A 231 -2.68 -24.67 1.83
N GLY A 232 -2.05 -25.84 1.84
CA GLY A 232 -0.98 -26.18 0.89
C GLY A 232 -1.45 -26.22 -0.57
N SER A 233 -2.72 -26.59 -0.82
CA SER A 233 -3.28 -26.63 -2.18
C SER A 233 -3.38 -25.24 -2.83
N THR A 234 -3.40 -24.16 -2.02
CA THR A 234 -3.36 -22.77 -2.50
C THR A 234 -2.04 -22.45 -3.21
N PHE A 235 -0.95 -23.15 -2.88
CA PHE A 235 0.39 -22.95 -3.46
C PHE A 235 0.67 -23.85 -4.67
N ASN A 236 -0.32 -24.11 -5.52
CA ASN A 236 -0.12 -24.98 -6.68
C ASN A 236 0.67 -24.29 -7.82
N PHE A 237 1.95 -24.04 -7.58
CA PHE A 237 2.85 -23.42 -8.56
C PHE A 237 2.98 -24.21 -9.85
N ARG A 238 2.75 -25.52 -9.86
CA ARG A 238 2.81 -26.33 -11.07
C ARG A 238 1.72 -25.96 -12.07
N ARG A 239 0.49 -25.74 -11.58
CA ARG A 239 -0.62 -25.27 -12.41
C ARG A 239 -0.40 -23.83 -12.88
N PHE A 240 0.13 -22.98 -12.02
CA PHE A 240 0.49 -21.60 -12.35
C PHE A 240 1.55 -21.57 -13.47
N ALA A 241 2.64 -22.33 -13.35
CA ALA A 241 3.70 -22.41 -14.35
C ALA A 241 3.22 -23.00 -15.70
N ALA A 242 2.18 -23.82 -15.68
CA ALA A 242 1.58 -24.38 -16.90
C ALA A 242 0.90 -23.29 -17.75
N ASN A 243 0.37 -22.23 -17.15
CA ASN A 243 -0.17 -21.07 -17.87
C ASN A 243 0.92 -20.00 -18.05
N ARG A 244 1.74 -20.18 -19.11
CA ARG A 244 2.90 -19.32 -19.38
C ARG A 244 2.54 -17.84 -19.53
N GLU A 245 1.42 -17.51 -20.20
CA GLU A 245 0.99 -16.12 -20.35
C GLU A 245 0.70 -15.50 -18.96
N LEU A 246 -0.04 -16.18 -18.11
CA LEU A 246 -0.37 -15.70 -16.76
C LEU A 246 0.88 -15.56 -15.90
N ALA A 247 1.81 -16.51 -15.98
CA ALA A 247 3.07 -16.44 -15.22
C ALA A 247 3.90 -15.21 -15.63
N LEU A 248 3.97 -14.88 -16.93
CA LEU A 248 4.66 -13.70 -17.43
C LEU A 248 3.94 -12.39 -17.02
N VAL A 249 2.61 -12.39 -17.00
CA VAL A 249 1.81 -11.26 -16.54
C VAL A 249 2.05 -11.01 -15.05
N PHE A 250 2.10 -12.06 -14.22
CA PHE A 250 2.43 -11.93 -12.80
C PHE A 250 3.88 -11.48 -12.58
N LEU A 251 4.82 -11.99 -13.38
CA LEU A 251 6.21 -11.54 -13.31
C LEU A 251 6.33 -10.06 -13.70
N THR A 252 5.59 -9.61 -14.70
CA THR A 252 5.51 -8.20 -15.09
C THR A 252 5.00 -7.35 -13.93
N LEU A 253 3.91 -7.78 -13.29
CA LEU A 253 3.34 -7.13 -12.10
C LEU A 253 4.37 -7.04 -10.98
N CYS A 254 5.04 -8.15 -10.66
CA CYS A 254 6.05 -8.21 -9.61
C CYS A 254 7.20 -7.23 -9.84
N ILE A 255 7.79 -7.23 -11.04
CA ILE A 255 8.92 -6.36 -11.36
C ILE A 255 8.50 -4.89 -11.30
N PHE A 256 7.33 -4.54 -11.85
CA PHE A 256 6.79 -3.18 -11.77
C PHE A 256 6.66 -2.73 -10.31
N PHE A 257 6.10 -3.59 -9.45
CA PHE A 257 5.90 -3.27 -8.03
C PHE A 257 7.17 -3.29 -7.21
N ILE A 258 8.22 -4.02 -7.61
CA ILE A 258 9.56 -3.87 -7.01
C ILE A 258 10.08 -2.44 -7.26
N GLY A 259 10.01 -1.96 -8.50
CA GLY A 259 10.38 -0.57 -8.82
C GLY A 259 9.54 0.45 -8.04
N TYR A 260 8.23 0.24 -7.96
CA TYR A 260 7.32 1.09 -7.19
C TYR A 260 7.69 1.12 -5.70
N ASN A 261 7.90 -0.01 -5.05
CA ASN A 261 8.22 -0.09 -3.63
C ASN A 261 9.65 0.39 -3.31
N CYS A 262 10.52 0.55 -4.29
CA CYS A 262 11.84 1.13 -4.08
C CYS A 262 11.78 2.59 -3.58
N TYR A 263 10.79 3.38 -4.03
CA TYR A 263 10.64 4.78 -3.60
C TYR A 263 9.37 5.02 -2.77
N PHE A 264 8.30 4.26 -2.97
CA PHE A 264 6.97 4.58 -2.43
C PHE A 264 6.95 4.62 -0.90
N ILE A 265 7.58 3.65 -0.23
CA ILE A 265 7.66 3.60 1.23
C ILE A 265 8.47 4.76 1.83
N HIS A 266 9.29 5.40 1.02
CA HIS A 266 10.13 6.53 1.42
C HIS A 266 9.59 7.87 0.94
N ILE A 267 8.49 7.91 0.15
CA ILE A 267 8.05 9.11 -0.56
C ILE A 267 7.73 10.28 0.37
N MET A 268 7.06 10.02 1.50
CA MET A 268 6.72 11.04 2.49
C MET A 268 7.99 11.59 3.15
N ASN A 269 8.91 10.71 3.55
CA ASN A 269 10.17 11.10 4.17
C ASN A 269 11.09 11.84 3.17
N TRP A 270 11.09 11.43 1.90
CA TRP A 270 11.81 12.14 0.84
C TRP A 270 11.27 13.55 0.64
N MET A 271 9.96 13.74 0.58
CA MET A 271 9.35 15.05 0.45
C MET A 271 9.60 15.93 1.68
N ASN A 272 9.49 15.37 2.87
CA ASN A 272 9.61 16.09 4.12
C ASN A 272 11.08 16.48 4.40
N TYR A 273 11.98 15.48 4.40
CA TYR A 273 13.35 15.68 4.90
C TYR A 273 14.38 15.95 3.79
N THR A 274 14.14 15.44 2.55
CA THR A 274 15.08 15.66 1.45
C THR A 274 14.69 16.89 0.63
N LEU A 275 13.41 17.08 0.31
CA LEU A 275 12.93 18.28 -0.38
C LEU A 275 12.62 19.43 0.58
N GLY A 276 12.34 19.16 1.86
CA GLY A 276 12.11 20.15 2.91
C GLY A 276 10.66 20.60 3.06
N PHE A 277 9.66 19.93 2.45
CA PHE A 277 8.26 20.32 2.61
C PHE A 277 7.76 20.11 4.03
N THR A 278 7.17 21.14 4.62
CA THR A 278 6.58 21.09 5.97
C THR A 278 5.30 20.23 5.99
N ASP A 279 4.52 20.27 4.92
CA ASP A 279 3.36 19.40 4.72
C ASP A 279 3.44 18.67 3.36
N PRO A 280 4.07 17.48 3.33
CA PRO A 280 4.17 16.68 2.10
C PRO A 280 2.83 16.11 1.63
N SER A 281 1.79 16.09 2.48
CA SER A 281 0.50 15.48 2.15
C SER A 281 -0.23 16.20 1.02
N LEU A 282 -0.14 17.53 0.96
CA LEU A 282 -0.74 18.34 -0.11
C LEU A 282 -0.01 18.17 -1.44
N ILE A 283 1.33 18.14 -1.40
CA ILE A 283 2.16 17.98 -2.60
C ILE A 283 2.02 16.58 -3.19
N LEU A 284 1.66 15.59 -2.38
CA LEU A 284 1.40 14.21 -2.82
C LEU A 284 -0.07 14.00 -3.20
N GLY A 285 -0.99 14.43 -2.36
CA GLY A 285 -2.41 14.09 -2.48
C GLY A 285 -3.10 14.76 -3.67
N ILE A 286 -2.87 16.05 -3.90
CA ILE A 286 -3.53 16.78 -4.99
C ILE A 286 -3.10 16.27 -6.38
N PRO A 287 -1.79 16.11 -6.69
CA PRO A 287 -1.38 15.52 -7.95
C PRO A 287 -1.87 14.08 -8.15
N LEU A 288 -1.93 13.29 -7.07
CA LEU A 288 -2.46 11.93 -7.12
C LEU A 288 -3.96 11.94 -7.48
N LEU A 289 -4.74 12.87 -6.93
CA LEU A 289 -6.15 13.06 -7.31
C LEU A 289 -6.29 13.37 -8.80
N ILE A 290 -5.46 14.28 -9.32
CA ILE A 290 -5.43 14.62 -10.74
C ILE A 290 -5.08 13.40 -11.58
N ALA A 291 -4.04 12.65 -11.17
CA ALA A 291 -3.62 11.43 -11.87
C ALA A 291 -4.75 10.41 -11.96
N VAL A 292 -5.50 10.21 -10.88
CA VAL A 292 -6.68 9.34 -10.85
C VAL A 292 -7.76 9.84 -11.80
N ALA A 293 -8.13 11.11 -11.74
CA ALA A 293 -9.16 11.69 -12.61
C ALA A 293 -8.79 11.55 -14.11
N VAL A 294 -7.53 11.80 -14.46
CA VAL A 294 -7.00 11.62 -15.82
C VAL A 294 -6.97 10.14 -16.23
N SER A 295 -6.85 9.21 -15.27
CA SER A 295 -6.81 7.78 -15.55
C SER A 295 -8.19 7.15 -15.82
N VAL A 296 -9.29 7.77 -15.41
CA VAL A 296 -10.65 7.24 -15.59
C VAL A 296 -11.02 6.97 -17.07
N PRO A 297 -10.74 7.83 -18.04
CA PRO A 297 -11.02 7.56 -19.44
C PRO A 297 -10.34 6.31 -20.00
N PHE A 298 -9.19 5.91 -19.45
CA PHE A 298 -8.46 4.73 -19.91
C PHE A 298 -9.26 3.42 -19.69
N ILE A 299 -10.19 3.38 -18.73
CA ILE A 299 -11.10 2.25 -18.51
C ILE A 299 -11.84 1.89 -19.82
N LYS A 300 -12.26 2.90 -20.60
CA LYS A 300 -12.95 2.70 -21.89
C LYS A 300 -11.99 2.26 -23.00
N VAL A 301 -10.69 2.56 -22.88
CA VAL A 301 -9.66 2.19 -23.86
C VAL A 301 -9.18 0.75 -23.64
N ILE A 302 -9.28 0.26 -22.40
CA ILE A 302 -8.88 -1.10 -22.02
C ILE A 302 -9.93 -2.08 -22.53
N ASN A 303 -9.71 -2.60 -23.71
CA ASN A 303 -10.54 -3.61 -24.36
C ASN A 303 -9.71 -4.82 -24.80
N ASP A 304 -10.37 -5.86 -25.33
CA ASP A 304 -9.73 -7.13 -25.70
C ASP A 304 -8.54 -7.03 -26.64
N LYS A 305 -8.43 -5.98 -27.43
CA LYS A 305 -7.33 -5.80 -28.39
C LYS A 305 -6.19 -4.93 -27.86
N LYS A 306 -6.46 -4.10 -26.84
CA LYS A 306 -5.56 -3.02 -26.44
C LYS A 306 -4.90 -3.21 -25.05
N VAL A 307 -5.34 -4.20 -24.24
CA VAL A 307 -4.83 -4.41 -22.88
C VAL A 307 -3.29 -4.40 -22.81
N PRO A 308 -2.54 -5.21 -23.60
CA PRO A 308 -1.08 -5.20 -23.52
C PRO A 308 -0.46 -3.86 -23.92
N ALA A 309 -1.04 -3.17 -24.90
CA ALA A 309 -0.54 -1.88 -25.35
C ALA A 309 -0.75 -0.78 -24.30
N VAL A 310 -1.92 -0.80 -23.62
CA VAL A 310 -2.20 0.14 -22.52
C VAL A 310 -1.28 -0.14 -21.33
N ALA A 311 -1.04 -1.40 -20.98
CA ALA A 311 -0.10 -1.77 -19.90
C ALA A 311 1.34 -1.29 -20.23
N ALA A 312 1.79 -1.47 -21.47
CA ALA A 312 3.11 -1.01 -21.94
C ALA A 312 3.21 0.53 -21.89
N PHE A 313 2.19 1.24 -22.39
CA PHE A 313 2.11 2.70 -22.30
C PHE A 313 2.21 3.20 -20.85
N ALA A 314 1.44 2.60 -19.96
CA ALA A 314 1.43 2.96 -18.54
C ALA A 314 2.79 2.70 -17.87
N THR A 315 3.45 1.58 -18.19
CA THR A 315 4.80 1.26 -17.71
C THR A 315 5.81 2.30 -18.19
N ILE A 316 5.80 2.65 -19.48
CA ILE A 316 6.68 3.68 -20.05
C ILE A 316 6.42 5.03 -19.39
N LEU A 317 5.16 5.39 -19.15
CA LEU A 317 4.80 6.64 -18.49
C LEU A 317 5.32 6.69 -17.04
N SER A 318 5.23 5.58 -16.29
CA SER A 318 5.84 5.47 -14.94
C SER A 318 7.35 5.64 -14.99
N ILE A 319 8.03 5.03 -15.96
CA ILE A 319 9.49 5.19 -16.15
C ILE A 319 9.83 6.65 -16.41
N LEU A 320 9.14 7.29 -17.35
CA LEU A 320 9.36 8.71 -17.69
C LEU A 320 9.05 9.62 -16.48
N GLY A 321 8.02 9.30 -15.70
CA GLY A 321 7.71 10.02 -14.46
C GLY A 321 8.84 9.92 -13.43
N CYS A 322 9.36 8.72 -13.19
CA CYS A 322 10.49 8.53 -12.28
C CYS A 322 11.76 9.25 -12.77
N LEU A 323 12.06 9.17 -14.07
CA LEU A 323 13.19 9.92 -14.66
C LEU A 323 12.99 11.43 -14.56
N PHE A 324 11.76 11.92 -14.75
CA PHE A 324 11.44 13.34 -14.57
C PHE A 324 11.67 13.77 -13.12
N VAL A 325 11.24 12.99 -12.15
CA VAL A 325 11.48 13.27 -10.73
C VAL A 325 12.99 13.32 -10.47
N TYR A 326 13.76 12.35 -10.92
CA TYR A 326 15.21 12.33 -10.73
C TYR A 326 15.92 13.53 -11.38
N PHE A 327 15.69 13.77 -12.69
CA PHE A 327 16.43 14.79 -13.44
C PHE A 327 15.91 16.20 -13.24
N VAL A 328 14.62 16.40 -12.98
CA VAL A 328 14.03 17.73 -12.84
C VAL A 328 13.83 18.10 -11.38
N VAL A 329 13.06 17.31 -10.63
CA VAL A 329 12.76 17.62 -9.22
C VAL A 329 14.04 17.56 -8.39
N GLY A 330 14.89 16.52 -8.57
CA GLY A 330 16.14 16.37 -7.84
C GLY A 330 17.11 17.52 -8.06
N ASN A 331 17.22 18.05 -9.30
CA ASN A 331 18.11 19.19 -9.61
C ASN A 331 17.54 20.55 -9.16
N MET A 332 16.27 20.62 -8.81
CA MET A 332 15.63 21.83 -8.29
C MET A 332 15.48 21.83 -6.77
N GLN A 333 16.07 20.87 -6.09
CA GLN A 333 16.11 20.83 -4.63
C GLN A 333 16.65 22.16 -4.07
N GLY A 334 15.98 22.69 -3.04
CA GLY A 334 16.29 24.01 -2.44
C GLY A 334 15.67 25.21 -3.16
N THR A 335 14.97 25.01 -4.29
CA THR A 335 14.27 26.11 -5.00
C THR A 335 12.75 26.09 -4.77
N PHE A 336 12.23 25.07 -4.10
CA PHE A 336 10.80 24.89 -3.83
C PHE A 336 10.30 25.82 -2.73
N ASP A 337 9.04 26.22 -2.83
CA ASP A 337 8.32 26.86 -1.73
C ASP A 337 7.82 25.77 -0.78
N THR A 338 8.62 25.47 0.23
CA THR A 338 8.41 24.34 1.13
C THR A 338 7.37 24.62 2.22
N GLU A 339 7.06 25.89 2.48
CA GLU A 339 6.03 26.31 3.42
C GLU A 339 4.64 26.33 2.78
N ASN A 340 4.58 26.75 1.49
CA ASN A 340 3.34 26.77 0.74
C ASN A 340 3.35 25.70 -0.36
N ALA A 341 2.94 24.49 -0.03
CA ALA A 341 2.86 23.35 -0.96
C ALA A 341 2.03 23.66 -2.23
N LEU A 342 1.05 24.55 -2.16
CA LEU A 342 0.16 24.93 -3.26
C LEU A 342 0.69 26.05 -4.16
N ASN A 343 1.89 26.56 -3.90
CA ASN A 343 2.55 27.52 -4.78
C ASN A 343 2.98 26.81 -6.09
N LEU A 344 2.06 26.73 -7.05
CA LEU A 344 2.30 26.04 -8.32
C LEU A 344 3.43 26.67 -9.13
N ALA A 345 3.70 27.97 -8.98
CA ALA A 345 4.79 28.62 -9.71
C ALA A 345 6.18 28.08 -9.29
N ALA A 346 6.38 27.78 -8.01
CA ALA A 346 7.60 27.19 -7.49
C ALA A 346 7.59 25.67 -7.55
N ASN A 347 6.44 25.03 -7.24
CA ASN A 347 6.36 23.60 -6.96
C ASN A 347 5.85 22.74 -8.14
N TRP A 348 5.61 23.35 -9.32
CA TRP A 348 5.08 22.63 -10.49
C TRP A 348 5.86 21.34 -10.86
N PRO A 349 7.19 21.24 -10.68
CA PRO A 349 7.90 20.03 -11.06
C PRO A 349 7.48 18.82 -10.19
N CYS A 350 7.26 19.04 -8.88
CA CYS A 350 6.76 17.98 -8.00
C CYS A 350 5.37 17.52 -8.45
N PHE A 351 4.47 18.47 -8.77
CA PHE A 351 3.13 18.13 -9.28
C PHE A 351 3.20 17.31 -10.57
N VAL A 352 3.98 17.74 -11.54
CA VAL A 352 4.11 17.04 -12.83
C VAL A 352 4.70 15.63 -12.63
N GLY A 353 5.76 15.52 -11.85
CA GLY A 353 6.39 14.23 -11.57
C GLY A 353 5.42 13.22 -10.94
N ILE A 354 4.68 13.64 -9.90
CA ILE A 354 3.71 12.78 -9.21
C ILE A 354 2.53 12.44 -10.12
N ILE A 355 2.04 13.37 -10.94
CA ILE A 355 0.97 13.12 -11.91
C ILE A 355 1.41 12.06 -12.92
N LEU A 356 2.61 12.16 -13.49
CA LEU A 356 3.11 11.19 -14.47
C LEU A 356 3.24 9.80 -13.87
N VAL A 357 3.88 9.69 -12.72
CA VAL A 357 4.01 8.42 -11.99
C VAL A 357 2.64 7.86 -11.59
N GLY A 358 1.76 8.71 -11.07
CA GLY A 358 0.42 8.33 -10.63
C GLY A 358 -0.47 7.83 -11.77
N ILE A 359 -0.50 8.51 -12.92
CA ILE A 359 -1.23 8.04 -14.11
C ILE A 359 -0.67 6.69 -14.55
N GLY A 360 0.67 6.58 -14.65
CA GLY A 360 1.34 5.33 -15.02
C GLY A 360 0.91 4.19 -14.08
N TYR A 361 0.96 4.39 -12.77
CA TYR A 361 0.54 3.42 -11.78
C TYR A 361 -0.93 3.00 -11.91
N VAL A 362 -1.85 3.97 -11.95
CA VAL A 362 -3.30 3.68 -11.98
C VAL A 362 -3.70 2.96 -13.26
N VAL A 363 -3.22 3.45 -14.42
CA VAL A 363 -3.54 2.85 -15.72
C VAL A 363 -2.89 1.46 -15.85
N PHE A 364 -1.68 1.27 -15.34
CA PHE A 364 -1.03 -0.05 -15.27
C PHE A 364 -1.89 -1.04 -14.47
N MET A 365 -2.32 -0.66 -13.27
CA MET A 365 -3.16 -1.51 -12.42
C MET A 365 -4.48 -1.87 -13.07
N GLN A 366 -5.14 -0.91 -13.73
CA GLN A 366 -6.37 -1.16 -14.49
C GLN A 366 -6.14 -2.21 -15.59
N ALA A 367 -5.10 -2.03 -16.40
CA ALA A 367 -4.79 -2.93 -17.52
C ALA A 367 -4.39 -4.33 -17.02
N MET A 368 -3.49 -4.41 -16.03
CA MET A 368 -3.01 -5.69 -15.48
C MET A 368 -4.12 -6.47 -14.80
N THR A 369 -5.01 -5.81 -14.06
CA THR A 369 -6.17 -6.46 -13.43
C THR A 369 -7.09 -7.11 -14.46
N VAL A 370 -7.37 -6.41 -15.57
CA VAL A 370 -8.18 -6.97 -16.66
C VAL A 370 -7.45 -8.11 -17.33
N TRP A 371 -6.14 -7.98 -17.59
CA TRP A 371 -5.34 -9.03 -18.25
C TRP A 371 -5.31 -10.32 -17.41
N MET A 372 -4.98 -10.21 -16.11
CA MET A 372 -4.94 -11.35 -15.19
C MET A 372 -6.28 -12.07 -15.09
N LYS A 373 -7.37 -11.33 -14.83
CA LYS A 373 -8.71 -11.92 -14.62
C LYS A 373 -9.21 -12.72 -15.83
N ARG A 374 -8.80 -12.35 -17.06
CA ARG A 374 -9.12 -13.08 -18.29
C ARG A 374 -8.35 -14.40 -18.45
N LEU A 375 -7.21 -14.51 -17.74
CA LEU A 375 -6.38 -15.70 -17.77
C LEU A 375 -6.68 -16.69 -16.67
N TYR A 376 -7.50 -16.30 -15.69
CA TYR A 376 -7.84 -17.17 -14.57
C TYR A 376 -8.78 -18.29 -15.02
N PRO A 377 -8.41 -19.56 -14.78
CA PRO A 377 -9.34 -20.67 -14.93
C PRO A 377 -10.54 -20.51 -13.98
N GLU A 378 -11.76 -20.70 -14.50
CA GLU A 378 -12.98 -20.47 -13.71
C GLU A 378 -13.06 -21.30 -12.43
N GLU A 379 -12.62 -22.56 -12.50
CA GLU A 379 -12.66 -23.51 -11.38
C GLU A 379 -11.68 -23.21 -10.24
N HIS A 380 -10.67 -22.35 -10.47
CA HIS A 380 -9.54 -22.17 -9.55
C HIS A 380 -9.22 -20.70 -9.26
N ARG A 381 -10.14 -19.76 -9.47
CA ARG A 381 -9.93 -18.32 -9.31
C ARG A 381 -9.30 -17.94 -7.96
N GLY A 382 -9.78 -18.55 -6.87
CA GLY A 382 -9.27 -18.29 -5.52
C GLY A 382 -7.79 -18.67 -5.31
N GLN A 383 -7.34 -19.77 -5.94
CA GLN A 383 -5.93 -20.18 -5.87
C GLN A 383 -5.00 -19.16 -6.59
N PHE A 384 -5.44 -18.66 -7.74
CA PHE A 384 -4.68 -17.66 -8.49
C PHE A 384 -4.65 -16.29 -7.80
N GLU A 385 -5.71 -15.92 -7.08
CA GLU A 385 -5.69 -14.71 -6.24
C GLU A 385 -4.70 -14.84 -5.07
N GLY A 386 -4.57 -16.01 -4.46
CA GLY A 386 -3.54 -16.27 -3.45
C GLY A 386 -2.11 -16.14 -4.02
N ILE A 387 -1.87 -16.69 -5.21
CA ILE A 387 -0.59 -16.53 -5.90
C ILE A 387 -0.35 -15.07 -6.28
N ARG A 388 -1.39 -14.33 -6.71
CA ARG A 388 -1.31 -12.90 -7.02
C ARG A 388 -0.77 -12.09 -5.84
N ILE A 389 -1.20 -12.36 -4.61
CA ILE A 389 -0.70 -11.66 -3.41
C ILE A 389 0.82 -11.83 -3.28
N MET A 390 1.36 -12.99 -3.61
CA MET A 390 2.82 -13.20 -3.56
C MET A 390 3.56 -12.31 -4.57
N PHE A 391 3.04 -12.18 -5.80
CA PHE A 391 3.68 -11.37 -6.85
C PHE A 391 3.36 -9.88 -6.76
N PHE A 392 2.28 -9.52 -6.10
CA PHE A 392 1.82 -8.14 -5.96
C PHE A 392 2.27 -7.47 -4.65
N VAL A 393 2.32 -8.25 -3.55
CA VAL A 393 2.64 -7.75 -2.21
C VAL A 393 3.96 -8.32 -1.71
N PHE A 394 4.04 -9.64 -1.52
CA PHE A 394 5.14 -10.29 -0.82
C PHE A 394 6.51 -10.02 -1.45
N PHE A 395 6.72 -10.45 -2.69
CA PHE A 395 8.03 -10.26 -3.34
C PHE A 395 8.38 -8.78 -3.55
N PRO A 396 7.46 -7.90 -4.03
CA PRO A 396 7.79 -6.50 -4.23
C PRO A 396 8.10 -5.74 -2.95
N MET A 397 7.33 -5.95 -1.88
CA MET A 397 7.57 -5.27 -0.59
C MET A 397 8.78 -5.80 0.16
N ILE A 398 9.35 -6.93 -0.23
CA ILE A 398 10.65 -7.39 0.24
C ILE A 398 11.78 -6.83 -0.63
N ALA A 399 11.68 -7.01 -1.95
CA ALA A 399 12.76 -6.65 -2.86
C ALA A 399 12.93 -5.13 -3.03
N GLY A 400 11.84 -4.35 -3.02
CA GLY A 400 11.89 -2.89 -3.14
C GLY A 400 12.74 -2.24 -2.04
N PRO A 401 12.41 -2.42 -0.75
CA PRO A 401 13.20 -1.89 0.36
C PRO A 401 14.65 -2.40 0.40
N LEU A 402 14.87 -3.69 0.08
CA LEU A 402 16.21 -4.26 0.00
C LEU A 402 17.08 -3.62 -1.10
N LEU A 403 16.47 -3.06 -2.14
CA LEU A 403 17.16 -2.23 -3.14
C LEU A 403 17.32 -0.79 -2.65
N ALA A 404 16.33 -0.23 -1.98
CA ALA A 404 16.33 1.15 -1.54
C ALA A 404 17.38 1.44 -0.46
N ASP A 405 17.50 0.58 0.56
CA ASP A 405 18.41 0.78 1.70
C ASP A 405 19.89 0.94 1.26
N PRO A 406 20.48 0.05 0.44
CA PRO A 406 21.84 0.24 -0.06
C PRO A 406 22.02 1.50 -0.91
N ILE A 407 21.02 1.90 -1.69
CA ILE A 407 21.06 3.12 -2.51
C ILE A 407 21.11 4.34 -1.61
N CYS A 408 20.23 4.43 -0.60
CA CYS A 408 20.26 5.54 0.35
C CYS A 408 21.58 5.61 1.11
N ARG A 409 22.18 4.48 1.47
CA ARG A 409 23.50 4.45 2.13
C ARG A 409 24.67 4.81 1.21
N ALA A 410 24.57 4.45 -0.08
CA ALA A 410 25.64 4.70 -1.06
C ALA A 410 25.66 6.14 -1.56
N PHE A 411 24.51 6.77 -1.71
CA PHE A 411 24.35 8.09 -2.30
C PHE A 411 23.94 9.17 -1.28
N GLY A 412 23.43 8.77 -0.10
CA GLY A 412 23.04 9.69 0.96
C GLY A 412 24.18 9.96 1.96
N GLU A 413 24.07 11.09 2.64
CA GLU A 413 24.95 11.42 3.75
C GLU A 413 24.36 10.87 5.06
N LYS A 414 25.26 10.56 6.00
CA LYS A 414 24.87 10.24 7.37
C LYS A 414 24.28 11.48 8.04
N VAL A 415 23.14 11.31 8.68
CA VAL A 415 22.47 12.38 9.41
C VAL A 415 22.23 11.98 10.86
N TYR A 416 22.14 12.98 11.71
CA TYR A 416 21.90 12.87 13.13
C TYR A 416 20.70 13.73 13.49
N GLN A 417 19.80 13.20 14.29
CA GLN A 417 18.62 13.94 14.75
C GLN A 417 18.99 14.80 15.97
N VAL A 418 18.84 16.10 15.82
CA VAL A 418 19.14 17.07 16.90
C VAL A 418 17.96 18.03 17.09
N VAL A 419 17.95 18.75 18.22
CA VAL A 419 16.94 19.76 18.52
C VAL A 419 17.50 21.14 18.18
N ASP A 420 16.84 21.87 17.28
CA ASP A 420 17.15 23.27 16.98
C ASP A 420 15.92 24.14 17.21
N ASN A 421 16.04 25.12 18.11
CA ASN A 421 14.93 26.00 18.50
C ASN A 421 13.60 25.27 18.85
N GLY A 422 13.73 24.12 19.52
CA GLY A 422 12.57 23.29 19.90
C GLY A 422 12.08 22.32 18.80
N ASN A 423 12.64 22.39 17.58
CA ASN A 423 12.29 21.51 16.49
C ASN A 423 13.32 20.40 16.31
N LEU A 424 12.85 19.17 16.05
CA LEU A 424 13.70 18.05 15.66
C LEU A 424 14.09 18.20 14.19
N ILE A 425 15.39 18.28 13.92
CA ILE A 425 15.96 18.40 12.57
C ILE A 425 17.03 17.34 12.33
N PHE A 426 17.25 17.02 11.07
CA PHE A 426 18.34 16.14 10.64
C PHE A 426 19.52 16.97 10.14
N VAL A 427 20.70 16.73 10.70
CA VAL A 427 21.93 17.46 10.35
C VAL A 427 23.09 16.51 10.12
N THR A 428 24.08 16.94 9.36
CA THR A 428 25.34 16.21 9.18
C THR A 428 26.15 16.20 10.48
N ALA A 429 27.13 15.31 10.58
CA ALA A 429 28.04 15.23 11.74
C ALA A 429 28.75 16.58 12.02
N GLN A 430 29.20 17.27 10.97
CA GLN A 430 29.85 18.58 11.10
C GLN A 430 28.89 19.59 11.73
N ARG A 431 27.66 19.68 11.23
CA ARG A 431 26.68 20.65 11.72
C ARG A 431 26.23 20.34 13.15
N ALA A 432 26.10 19.06 13.51
CA ALA A 432 25.82 18.64 14.88
C ALA A 432 26.91 19.08 15.84
N GLY A 433 28.20 18.92 15.44
CA GLY A 433 29.36 19.40 16.21
C GLY A 433 29.38 20.91 16.37
N GLU A 434 29.09 21.68 15.30
CA GLU A 434 28.97 23.16 15.36
C GLU A 434 27.85 23.61 16.34
N MET A 435 26.76 22.80 16.46
CA MET A 435 25.69 23.05 17.42
C MET A 435 25.97 22.52 18.83
N GLY A 436 27.16 21.93 19.07
CA GLY A 436 27.59 21.44 20.36
C GLY A 436 27.06 20.06 20.77
N TYR A 437 26.51 19.28 19.82
CA TYR A 437 26.04 17.93 20.09
C TYR A 437 27.17 16.89 20.02
N ASP A 438 27.17 15.95 20.95
CA ASP A 438 28.04 14.77 20.89
C ASP A 438 27.35 13.67 20.04
N ILE A 439 27.80 13.53 18.81
CA ILE A 439 27.27 12.57 17.85
C ILE A 439 27.46 11.10 18.27
N SER A 440 28.40 10.83 19.20
CA SER A 440 28.62 9.46 19.69
C SER A 440 27.43 8.92 20.50
N SER A 441 26.59 9.81 21.03
CA SER A 441 25.38 9.49 21.78
C SER A 441 24.09 9.51 20.97
N ILE A 442 24.17 9.87 19.68
CA ILE A 442 23.00 10.02 18.79
C ILE A 442 23.04 8.92 17.73
N ALA A 443 21.92 8.25 17.52
CA ALA A 443 21.83 7.24 16.48
C ALA A 443 22.01 7.85 15.08
N GLU A 444 22.91 7.26 14.29
CA GLU A 444 23.08 7.65 12.89
C GLU A 444 21.89 7.17 12.03
N GLY A 445 21.54 7.95 11.02
CA GLY A 445 20.49 7.61 10.07
C GLY A 445 20.85 8.04 8.66
N TYR A 446 19.96 7.74 7.72
CA TYR A 446 20.06 8.16 6.32
C TYR A 446 18.72 8.68 5.83
N LEU A 447 18.73 9.78 5.11
CA LEU A 447 17.55 10.29 4.43
C LEU A 447 17.36 9.61 3.08
N PRO A 448 16.12 9.48 2.60
CA PRO A 448 15.86 8.99 1.25
C PRO A 448 16.48 9.92 0.21
N VAL A 449 17.06 9.35 -0.85
CA VAL A 449 17.80 10.09 -1.89
C VAL A 449 17.07 10.08 -3.24
N ASN A 450 17.42 11.00 -4.12
CA ASN A 450 16.83 11.13 -5.46
C ASN A 450 17.10 9.90 -6.33
N GLU A 451 18.21 9.21 -6.09
CA GLU A 451 18.66 8.01 -6.80
C GLU A 451 17.67 6.83 -6.71
N LEU A 452 16.76 6.85 -5.73
CA LEU A 452 15.66 5.89 -5.64
C LEU A 452 14.78 5.91 -6.89
N PHE A 453 14.57 7.09 -7.48
CA PHE A 453 13.71 7.23 -8.67
C PHE A 453 14.38 6.72 -9.94
N ILE A 454 15.70 6.89 -10.12
CA ILE A 454 16.39 6.31 -11.27
C ILE A 454 16.49 4.78 -11.14
N ALA A 455 16.72 4.27 -9.94
CA ALA A 455 16.71 2.84 -9.66
C ALA A 455 15.32 2.24 -9.93
N ALA A 456 14.27 2.91 -9.46
CA ALA A 456 12.88 2.54 -9.73
C ALA A 456 12.56 2.51 -11.23
N ALA A 457 13.01 3.52 -11.98
CA ALA A 457 12.87 3.57 -13.44
C ALA A 457 13.57 2.39 -14.12
N ALA A 458 14.80 2.08 -13.71
CA ALA A 458 15.58 0.96 -14.26
C ALA A 458 14.92 -0.38 -13.97
N VAL A 459 14.47 -0.62 -12.74
CA VAL A 459 13.76 -1.85 -12.37
C VAL A 459 12.43 -1.95 -13.12
N THR A 460 11.65 -0.87 -13.18
CA THR A 460 10.36 -0.84 -13.89
C THR A 460 10.54 -1.11 -15.38
N ALA A 461 11.64 -0.66 -15.99
CA ALA A 461 11.95 -0.95 -17.40
C ALA A 461 12.14 -2.44 -17.65
N LEU A 462 12.69 -3.21 -16.69
CA LEU A 462 12.80 -4.66 -16.82
C LEU A 462 11.43 -5.36 -16.93
N ALA A 463 10.36 -4.76 -16.43
CA ALA A 463 9.00 -5.30 -16.56
C ALA A 463 8.52 -5.36 -18.00
N LEU A 464 9.08 -4.52 -18.89
CA LEU A 464 8.75 -4.56 -20.33
C LEU A 464 9.20 -5.86 -21.01
N ILE A 465 10.19 -6.58 -20.47
CA ILE A 465 10.70 -7.84 -21.02
C ILE A 465 9.61 -8.93 -20.96
N PRO A 466 9.16 -9.38 -19.76
CA PRO A 466 8.12 -10.38 -19.65
C PRO A 466 6.79 -9.90 -20.26
N MET A 467 6.48 -8.60 -20.17
CA MET A 467 5.30 -8.01 -20.78
C MET A 467 5.29 -8.16 -22.30
N SER A 468 6.43 -7.93 -22.98
CA SER A 468 6.53 -8.04 -24.42
C SER A 468 6.29 -9.48 -24.91
N ILE A 469 6.78 -10.46 -24.15
CA ILE A 469 6.58 -11.89 -24.43
C ILE A 469 5.11 -12.26 -24.20
N ALA A 470 4.52 -11.85 -23.08
CA ALA A 470 3.12 -12.08 -22.79
C ALA A 470 2.19 -11.44 -23.84
N ALA A 471 2.55 -10.23 -24.33
CA ALA A 471 1.80 -9.54 -25.38
C ALA A 471 1.79 -10.27 -26.74
N LYS A 472 2.89 -10.98 -27.07
CA LYS A 472 2.91 -11.85 -28.28
C LYS A 472 1.96 -13.02 -28.11
N MET A 473 2.01 -13.72 -26.98
CA MET A 473 1.10 -14.83 -26.65
C MET A 473 -0.37 -14.38 -26.65
N TYR A 474 -0.65 -13.19 -26.09
CA TYR A 474 -1.98 -12.60 -26.11
C TYR A 474 -2.51 -12.38 -27.53
N LYS A 475 -1.66 -11.86 -28.45
CA LYS A 475 -2.03 -11.63 -29.84
C LYS A 475 -2.28 -12.94 -30.60
N GLU A 476 -1.51 -13.98 -30.32
CA GLU A 476 -1.66 -15.31 -30.93
C GLU A 476 -2.98 -15.96 -30.50
N ARG A 477 -3.28 -15.93 -29.20
CA ARG A 477 -4.53 -16.46 -28.66
C ARG A 477 -5.78 -15.76 -29.23
N ASN A 478 -5.73 -14.45 -29.45
CA ASN A 478 -6.88 -13.70 -29.98
C ASN A 478 -7.00 -13.74 -31.50
N LYS A 479 -6.07 -14.42 -32.21
CA LYS A 479 -6.17 -14.69 -33.65
C LYS A 479 -6.76 -16.07 -33.93
N SER A 480 -6.66 -17.00 -32.99
CA SER A 480 -7.30 -18.34 -33.01
C SER A 480 -8.75 -18.27 -32.55
#